data_2f38564af914cddd941a8adb377bcf1c
#
_entry.id   2f38564af914cddd941a8adb377bcf1c
#
_cell.length_a   1.000
_cell.length_b   1.000
_cell.length_c   1.000
_cell.angle_alpha   90.00
_cell.angle_beta   90.00
_cell.angle_gamma   90.00
#
_symmetry.space_group_name_H-M   'P 1'
#
loop_
_entity.id
_entity.type
_entity.pdbx_description
1 polymer ?
#
loop_
_entity_poly.entity_id
_entity_poly.type
_entity_poly.pdbx_seq_one_letter_code
_entity_poly.pdbx_strand_id
1 'polypeptide(L)'
;LSTDHDKLSPDVLAMLSEPETVLYISTESVRELIVAYNNKGLGNKEWKTAEDMVHSIEETYYLEILPVQKEVMYTYSRLRINNTQNHRDPSDHVIISHAMTLKMPLISSDTRFDYYRKQGLVLIFNEK
;
A
#
# COMPACT_ATOMS: atom_id res chain seq x y z
N LEU A 1 5.36 0.32 2.47
CA LEU A 1 3.97 0.28 2.00
C LEU A 1 3.67 -1.04 1.32
N SER A 2 2.44 -1.52 1.44
CA SER A 2 2.00 -2.76 0.82
C SER A 2 0.61 -2.59 0.22
N THR A 3 0.40 -3.20 -0.95
CA THR A 3 -0.91 -3.21 -1.60
C THR A 3 -1.56 -4.60 -1.56
N ASP A 4 -0.81 -5.63 -1.23
CA ASP A 4 -1.28 -7.01 -1.20
C ASP A 4 -1.20 -7.57 0.22
N HIS A 5 -2.28 -8.18 0.67
CA HIS A 5 -2.37 -8.68 2.05
C HIS A 5 -2.45 -10.20 2.14
N ASP A 6 -2.64 -10.88 1.01
CA ASP A 6 -3.00 -12.29 1.03
C ASP A 6 -1.84 -13.21 1.33
N LYS A 7 -0.71 -13.01 0.65
CA LYS A 7 0.44 -13.88 0.81
C LYS A 7 1.73 -13.10 0.60
N LEU A 8 2.66 -13.29 1.50
CA LEU A 8 4.01 -12.74 1.36
C LEU A 8 4.95 -13.85 0.95
N SER A 9 5.88 -13.55 0.04
CA SER A 9 6.90 -14.50 -0.37
C SER A 9 7.86 -14.77 0.79
N PRO A 10 8.58 -15.91 0.78
CA PRO A 10 9.55 -16.18 1.83
C PRO A 10 10.61 -15.10 1.99
N ASP A 11 11.06 -14.51 0.89
CA ASP A 11 12.06 -13.44 0.95
C ASP A 11 11.53 -12.20 1.64
N VAL A 12 10.28 -11.83 1.33
CA VAL A 12 9.64 -10.67 1.96
C VAL A 12 9.36 -10.97 3.42
N LEU A 13 8.89 -12.18 3.76
CA LEU A 13 8.67 -12.57 5.15
C LEU A 13 9.96 -12.51 5.97
N ALA A 14 11.09 -12.97 5.40
CA ALA A 14 12.37 -12.89 6.07
C ALA A 14 12.77 -11.45 6.35
N MET A 15 12.53 -10.55 5.39
CA MET A 15 12.80 -9.13 5.56
C MET A 15 11.93 -8.51 6.66
N LEU A 16 10.65 -8.86 6.70
CA LEU A 16 9.69 -8.30 7.66
C LEU A 16 9.87 -8.85 9.07
N SER A 17 10.55 -9.98 9.22
CA SER A 17 10.81 -10.55 10.54
C SER A 17 12.02 -9.93 11.24
N GLU A 18 12.77 -9.05 10.57
CA GLU A 18 13.85 -8.31 11.22
C GLU A 18 13.27 -7.40 12.31
N PRO A 19 13.84 -7.42 13.55
CA PRO A 19 13.25 -6.67 14.66
C PRO A 19 13.16 -5.16 14.46
N GLU A 20 14.01 -4.62 13.59
CA GLU A 20 14.06 -3.18 13.34
C GLU A 20 13.15 -2.73 12.20
N THR A 21 12.49 -3.67 11.52
CA THR A 21 11.62 -3.33 10.39
C THR A 21 10.34 -2.70 10.89
N VAL A 22 10.06 -1.50 10.40
CA VAL A 22 8.81 -0.79 10.67
C VAL A 22 7.97 -0.82 9.40
N LEU A 23 6.71 -1.21 9.53
CA LEU A 23 5.79 -1.28 8.41
C LEU A 23 4.87 -0.06 8.42
N TYR A 24 4.64 0.48 7.23
CA TYR A 24 3.80 1.65 7.04
C TYR A 24 2.68 1.34 6.06
N ILE A 25 1.56 2.00 6.23
CA ILE A 25 0.43 1.93 5.30
C ILE A 25 -0.02 3.34 4.97
N SER A 26 -0.30 3.58 3.67
CA SER A 26 -0.81 4.86 3.22
C SER A 26 -2.26 5.07 3.65
N THR A 27 -2.65 6.30 3.94
CA THR A 27 -4.06 6.64 4.16
C THR A 27 -4.90 6.29 2.93
N GLU A 28 -4.32 6.26 1.73
CA GLU A 28 -5.04 5.82 0.54
C GLU A 28 -5.42 4.34 0.64
N SER A 29 -4.52 3.49 1.11
CA SER A 29 -4.82 2.08 1.35
C SER A 29 -5.87 1.91 2.44
N VAL A 30 -5.80 2.73 3.50
CA VAL A 30 -6.80 2.72 4.57
C VAL A 30 -8.17 3.09 4.00
N ARG A 31 -8.22 4.10 3.11
CA ARG A 31 -9.47 4.49 2.45
C ARG A 31 -10.07 3.30 1.68
N GLU A 32 -9.26 2.57 0.94
CA GLU A 32 -9.72 1.38 0.21
C GLU A 32 -10.28 0.31 1.15
N LEU A 33 -9.60 0.11 2.29
CA LEU A 33 -10.07 -0.84 3.29
C LEU A 33 -11.41 -0.44 3.88
N ILE A 34 -11.62 0.88 4.12
CA ILE A 34 -12.89 1.39 4.61
C ILE A 34 -14.00 1.13 3.59
N VAL A 35 -13.75 1.41 2.31
CA VAL A 35 -14.72 1.15 1.25
C VAL A 35 -15.07 -0.33 1.18
N ALA A 36 -14.05 -1.19 1.25
CA ALA A 36 -14.26 -2.65 1.23
C ALA A 36 -15.08 -3.10 2.44
N TYR A 37 -14.79 -2.58 3.62
CA TYR A 37 -15.53 -2.90 4.84
C TYR A 37 -17.00 -2.51 4.70
N ASN A 38 -17.27 -1.29 4.22
CA ASN A 38 -18.63 -0.78 4.12
C ASN A 38 -19.45 -1.52 3.05
N ASN A 39 -18.81 -1.98 1.98
CA ASN A 39 -19.51 -2.60 0.86
C ASN A 39 -19.65 -4.10 0.99
N LYS A 40 -18.65 -4.79 1.52
CA LYS A 40 -18.58 -6.25 1.49
C LYS A 40 -18.51 -6.89 2.87
N GLY A 41 -18.23 -6.09 3.88
CA GLY A 41 -17.87 -6.60 5.19
C GLY A 41 -16.56 -7.38 5.10
N LEU A 42 -15.56 -7.05 5.92
CA LEU A 42 -14.28 -7.76 5.87
C LEU A 42 -14.28 -9.05 6.72
N GLY A 43 -15.46 -9.52 7.11
CA GLY A 43 -15.59 -10.83 7.74
C GLY A 43 -14.92 -11.00 9.09
N ASN A 44 -14.33 -9.96 9.64
CA ASN A 44 -13.66 -10.02 10.93
C ASN A 44 -14.65 -9.65 12.04
N LYS A 45 -14.98 -10.62 12.87
CA LYS A 45 -15.96 -10.44 13.93
C LYS A 45 -15.51 -9.50 15.03
N GLU A 46 -14.21 -9.18 15.07
CA GLU A 46 -13.66 -8.26 16.08
C GLU A 46 -14.01 -6.81 15.80
N TRP A 47 -14.30 -6.49 14.54
CA TRP A 47 -14.60 -5.12 14.13
C TRP A 47 -16.11 -4.93 13.99
N LYS A 48 -16.67 -4.11 14.86
CA LYS A 48 -18.10 -3.78 14.79
C LYS A 48 -18.35 -2.61 13.86
N THR A 49 -17.34 -1.77 13.64
CA THR A 49 -17.44 -0.58 12.77
C THR A 49 -16.17 -0.44 11.94
N ALA A 50 -16.27 0.38 10.88
CA ALA A 50 -15.09 0.72 10.08
C ALA A 50 -14.04 1.45 10.93
N GLU A 51 -14.48 2.27 11.89
CA GLU A 51 -13.55 2.96 12.77
C GLU A 51 -12.76 1.99 13.64
N ASP A 52 -13.41 0.94 14.13
CA ASP A 52 -12.72 -0.12 14.89
C ASP A 52 -11.62 -0.77 14.04
N MET A 53 -11.93 -1.01 12.77
CA MET A 53 -10.94 -1.56 11.85
C MET A 53 -9.74 -0.63 11.70
N VAL A 54 -9.98 0.66 11.52
CA VAL A 54 -8.90 1.66 11.35
C VAL A 54 -8.02 1.69 12.60
N HIS A 55 -8.62 1.70 13.79
CA HIS A 55 -7.84 1.66 15.04
C HIS A 55 -6.98 0.40 15.14
N SER A 56 -7.49 -0.74 14.66
CA SER A 56 -6.74 -1.99 14.74
C SER A 56 -5.48 -1.99 13.90
N ILE A 57 -5.43 -1.18 12.85
CA ILE A 57 -4.24 -1.11 11.98
C ILE A 57 -3.00 -0.78 12.80
N GLU A 58 -3.06 0.23 13.64
CA GLU A 58 -1.93 0.62 14.48
C GLU A 58 -1.86 -0.16 15.78
N GLU A 59 -2.99 -0.40 16.43
CA GLU A 59 -3.04 -1.00 17.76
C GLU A 59 -2.85 -2.51 17.79
N THR A 60 -3.32 -3.21 16.75
CA THR A 60 -3.28 -4.67 16.69
C THR A 60 -2.22 -5.17 15.73
N TYR A 61 -2.12 -4.55 14.56
CA TYR A 61 -1.21 -5.00 13.51
C TYR A 61 0.09 -4.20 13.47
N TYR A 62 0.20 -3.16 14.27
CA TYR A 62 1.43 -2.35 14.43
C TYR A 62 1.93 -1.74 13.12
N LEU A 63 1.01 -1.44 12.20
CA LEU A 63 1.33 -0.69 10.99
C LEU A 63 1.16 0.79 11.30
N GLU A 64 2.13 1.59 10.92
CA GLU A 64 2.02 3.03 11.10
C GLU A 64 1.31 3.65 9.90
N ILE A 65 0.23 4.40 10.14
CA ILE A 65 -0.53 5.06 9.07
C ILE A 65 0.16 6.36 8.69
N LEU A 66 0.50 6.48 7.40
CA LEU A 66 1.13 7.67 6.84
C LEU A 66 0.13 8.47 6.01
N PRO A 67 -0.05 9.76 6.31
CA PRO A 67 -1.00 10.59 5.58
C PRO A 67 -0.49 10.93 4.18
N VAL A 68 -1.40 10.92 3.21
CA VAL A 68 -1.14 11.44 1.86
C VAL A 68 -1.19 12.97 1.96
N GLN A 69 -0.02 13.60 1.83
CA GLN A 69 0.10 15.05 1.89
C GLN A 69 0.16 15.65 0.49
N LYS A 70 0.13 16.98 0.40
CA LYS A 70 0.09 17.66 -0.90
C LYS A 70 1.28 17.33 -1.79
N GLU A 71 2.45 17.04 -1.21
CA GLU A 71 3.65 16.68 -1.95
C GLU A 71 3.43 15.42 -2.80
N VAL A 72 2.61 14.51 -2.30
CA VAL A 72 2.25 13.30 -3.05
C VAL A 72 1.47 13.68 -4.32
N MET A 73 0.63 14.70 -4.23
CA MET A 73 -0.14 15.16 -5.39
C MET A 73 0.77 15.74 -6.47
N TYR A 74 1.83 16.44 -6.10
CA TYR A 74 2.82 16.90 -7.07
C TYR A 74 3.49 15.72 -7.78
N THR A 75 3.88 14.71 -7.03
CA THR A 75 4.46 13.48 -7.61
C THR A 75 3.45 12.81 -8.54
N TYR A 76 2.22 12.64 -8.09
CA TYR A 76 1.16 12.03 -8.89
C TYR A 76 0.92 12.80 -10.19
N SER A 77 0.94 14.13 -10.13
CA SER A 77 0.70 14.96 -11.32
C SER A 77 1.76 14.74 -12.41
N ARG A 78 2.95 14.28 -12.02
CA ARG A 78 4.05 13.99 -12.95
C ARG A 78 4.14 12.52 -13.33
N LEU A 79 3.36 11.66 -12.69
CA LEU A 79 3.43 10.22 -12.90
C LEU A 79 2.96 9.86 -14.31
N ARG A 80 3.79 9.09 -15.01
CA ARG A 80 3.40 8.53 -16.30
C ARG A 80 2.78 7.16 -16.06
N ILE A 81 1.54 7.00 -16.51
CA ILE A 81 0.73 5.80 -16.26
C ILE A 81 1.15 4.66 -17.18
N ASN A 82 1.16 3.45 -16.65
CA ASN A 82 1.47 2.24 -17.41
C ASN A 82 0.28 1.85 -18.31
N ASN A 83 0.16 2.53 -19.44
CA ASN A 83 -0.93 2.28 -20.37
C ASN A 83 -0.74 0.97 -21.15
N THR A 84 0.49 0.51 -21.30
CA THR A 84 0.80 -0.75 -21.98
C THR A 84 0.12 -1.94 -21.30
N GLN A 85 0.10 -1.94 -19.97
CA GLN A 85 -0.54 -3.00 -19.19
C GLN A 85 -1.91 -2.57 -18.65
N ASN A 86 -2.44 -1.46 -19.14
CA ASN A 86 -3.76 -0.96 -18.79
C ASN A 86 -3.91 -0.75 -17.28
N HIS A 87 -2.89 -0.19 -16.64
CA HIS A 87 -2.89 0.07 -15.21
C HIS A 87 -3.64 1.37 -14.92
N ARG A 88 -4.93 1.27 -14.64
CA ARG A 88 -5.83 2.43 -14.55
C ARG A 88 -6.42 2.67 -13.17
N ASP A 89 -5.97 1.95 -12.15
CA ASP A 89 -6.48 2.12 -10.79
C ASP A 89 -5.89 3.40 -10.16
N PRO A 90 -6.70 4.45 -9.95
CA PRO A 90 -6.19 5.70 -9.37
C PRO A 90 -5.63 5.52 -7.95
N SER A 91 -6.20 4.60 -7.19
CA SER A 91 -5.73 4.32 -5.84
C SER A 91 -4.30 3.79 -5.86
N ASP A 92 -4.01 2.86 -6.77
CA ASP A 92 -2.64 2.37 -6.96
C ASP A 92 -1.68 3.50 -7.32
N HIS A 93 -2.12 4.42 -8.18
CA HIS A 93 -1.28 5.53 -8.63
C HIS A 93 -0.93 6.46 -7.45
N VAL A 94 -1.87 6.69 -6.54
CA VAL A 94 -1.62 7.49 -5.34
C VAL A 94 -0.64 6.77 -4.41
N ILE A 95 -0.81 5.47 -4.22
CA ILE A 95 0.08 4.67 -3.36
C ILE A 95 1.50 4.66 -3.92
N ILE A 96 1.65 4.47 -5.23
CA ILE A 96 2.94 4.52 -5.92
C ILE A 96 3.58 5.90 -5.72
N SER A 97 2.82 6.97 -5.95
CA SER A 97 3.29 8.33 -5.80
C SER A 97 3.69 8.63 -4.36
N HIS A 98 2.95 8.09 -3.40
CA HIS A 98 3.23 8.26 -1.98
C HIS A 98 4.60 7.64 -1.63
N ALA A 99 4.83 6.41 -2.05
CA ALA A 99 6.10 5.73 -1.82
C ALA A 99 7.26 6.48 -2.47
N MET A 100 7.07 6.96 -3.70
CA MET A 100 8.10 7.72 -4.42
C MET A 100 8.42 9.04 -3.71
N THR A 101 7.40 9.74 -3.24
CA THR A 101 7.56 11.01 -2.54
C THR A 101 8.38 10.84 -1.27
N LEU A 102 8.09 9.79 -0.51
CA LEU A 102 8.78 9.52 0.76
C LEU A 102 10.09 8.75 0.55
N LYS A 103 10.37 8.32 -0.67
CA LYS A 103 11.55 7.50 -1.01
C LYS A 103 11.58 6.21 -0.18
N MET A 104 10.42 5.63 0.01
CA MET A 104 10.25 4.38 0.75
C MET A 104 9.95 3.23 -0.19
N PRO A 105 10.46 2.03 0.10
CA PRO A 105 10.12 0.87 -0.71
C PRO A 105 8.64 0.54 -0.63
N LEU A 106 8.07 0.13 -1.75
CA LEU A 106 6.69 -0.34 -1.85
C LEU A 106 6.70 -1.85 -2.11
N ILE A 107 5.95 -2.59 -1.31
CA ILE A 107 5.80 -4.04 -1.47
C ILE A 107 4.53 -4.31 -2.27
N SER A 108 4.66 -5.00 -3.40
CA SER A 108 3.51 -5.37 -4.23
C SER A 108 3.81 -6.64 -5.01
N SER A 109 2.77 -7.42 -5.29
CA SER A 109 2.86 -8.57 -6.20
C SER A 109 2.24 -8.27 -7.57
N ASP A 110 1.84 -7.04 -7.81
CA ASP A 110 1.28 -6.61 -9.09
C ASP A 110 2.41 -6.30 -10.07
N THR A 111 2.52 -7.10 -11.14
CA THR A 111 3.59 -6.94 -12.13
C THR A 111 3.55 -5.60 -12.85
N ARG A 112 2.40 -4.94 -12.88
CA ARG A 112 2.28 -3.63 -13.54
C ARG A 112 3.04 -2.53 -12.81
N PHE A 113 3.38 -2.74 -11.54
CA PHE A 113 4.11 -1.76 -10.74
C PHE A 113 5.58 -1.64 -11.17
N ASP A 114 6.15 -2.66 -11.79
CA ASP A 114 7.53 -2.64 -12.24
C ASP A 114 7.82 -1.49 -13.21
N TYR A 115 6.83 -1.10 -14.00
CA TYR A 115 6.91 0.02 -14.95
C TYR A 115 7.37 1.31 -14.28
N TYR A 116 7.02 1.52 -13.02
CA TYR A 116 7.29 2.77 -12.32
C TYR A 116 8.70 2.84 -11.71
N ARG A 117 9.48 1.76 -11.76
CA ARG A 117 10.86 1.77 -11.27
C ARG A 117 11.70 2.83 -11.97
N LYS A 118 11.50 3.01 -13.28
CA LYS A 118 12.24 4.01 -14.06
C LYS A 118 11.88 5.43 -13.66
N GLN A 119 10.76 5.62 -13.01
CA GLN A 119 10.31 6.92 -12.56
C GLN A 119 10.71 7.21 -11.11
N GLY A 120 11.35 6.25 -10.44
CA GLY A 120 11.86 6.44 -9.10
C GLY A 120 11.24 5.55 -8.03
N LEU A 121 10.32 4.66 -8.41
CA LEU A 121 9.74 3.72 -7.45
C LEU A 121 10.76 2.67 -7.03
N VAL A 122 10.96 2.50 -5.73
CA VAL A 122 11.71 1.38 -5.18
C VAL A 122 10.69 0.28 -4.87
N LEU A 123 10.67 -0.75 -5.69
CA LEU A 123 9.69 -1.82 -5.58
C LEU A 123 10.33 -3.07 -5.00
N ILE A 124 9.72 -3.60 -3.94
CA ILE A 124 10.03 -4.93 -3.43
C ILE A 124 8.94 -5.83 -3.97
N PHE A 125 9.29 -6.63 -4.98
CA PHE A 125 8.30 -7.47 -5.63
C PHE A 125 8.02 -8.70 -4.78
N ASN A 126 6.74 -8.90 -4.43
CA ASN A 126 6.29 -10.04 -3.65
C ASN A 126 5.80 -11.14 -4.61
N GLU A 127 6.64 -12.14 -4.84
CA GLU A 127 6.28 -13.28 -5.67
C GLU A 127 5.32 -14.19 -4.89
N LYS A 128 4.13 -14.36 -5.43
CA LYS A 128 3.13 -15.24 -4.81
C LYS A 128 3.39 -16.70 -5.13
#